data_e71f3c337b6cf817e8ab11eaf9657870
#
_entry.id   e71f3c337b6cf817e8ab11eaf9657870
#
_cell.length_a   1.000
_cell.length_b   1.000
_cell.length_c   1.000
_cell.angle_alpha   90.00
_cell.angle_beta   90.00
_cell.angle_gamma   90.00
#
_symmetry.space_group_name_H-M   'P 1'
#
loop_
_entity.id
_entity.type
_entity.pdbx_description
1 polymer ?
#
loop_
_entity_poly.entity_id
_entity_poly.type
_entity_poly.pdbx_seq_one_letter_code
_entity_poly.pdbx_strand_id
1 'polypeptide(L)'
;MYSISLTGLDFETIERILRERIPLKLSEDAKQRIREGRRYLDLKLKEHKEPIYGINTGFGSLYNKSINEKDLGALQVNLMKSHACGTGDEVHPDIVRLMLLLKIQGLSYGNSGVQLQTVERLIDFFNKDILPVVYQQGSLGASGDLAPLAH
;
A
#
# COMPACT_ATOMS: atom_id res chain seq x y z
N MET A 1 -1.07 -19.20 -12.11
CA MET A 1 -1.58 -18.00 -11.39
C MET A 1 -1.64 -18.34 -9.90
N TYR A 2 -0.97 -17.56 -9.08
CA TYR A 2 -0.97 -17.74 -7.62
C TYR A 2 -2.12 -16.95 -6.97
N SER A 3 -2.79 -17.55 -5.99
CA SER A 3 -3.91 -16.91 -5.29
C SER A 3 -3.41 -16.35 -3.94
N ILE A 4 -3.29 -15.03 -3.86
CA ILE A 4 -2.98 -14.32 -2.60
C ILE A 4 -4.17 -14.51 -1.65
N SER A 5 -3.91 -15.05 -0.48
CA SER A 5 -4.89 -15.37 0.55
C SER A 5 -4.54 -14.74 1.90
N LEU A 6 -5.32 -15.04 2.92
CA LEU A 6 -5.04 -14.61 4.29
C LEU A 6 -3.88 -15.39 4.95
N THR A 7 -3.40 -16.44 4.29
CA THR A 7 -2.19 -17.16 4.72
C THR A 7 -0.95 -16.40 4.26
N GLY A 8 0.03 -16.25 5.13
CA GLY A 8 1.29 -15.60 4.79
C GLY A 8 2.07 -16.36 3.72
N LEU A 9 2.93 -15.64 3.00
CA LEU A 9 3.88 -16.22 2.04
C LEU A 9 5.11 -16.73 2.79
N ASP A 10 5.53 -17.96 2.52
CA ASP A 10 6.84 -18.46 2.92
C ASP A 10 7.91 -18.09 1.87
N PHE A 11 9.18 -18.26 2.24
CA PHE A 11 10.30 -17.88 1.37
C PHE A 11 10.34 -18.69 0.07
N GLU A 12 10.00 -19.96 0.11
CA GLU A 12 9.99 -20.85 -1.06
C GLU A 12 8.91 -20.39 -2.07
N THR A 13 7.73 -20.05 -1.58
CA THR A 13 6.64 -19.51 -2.40
C THR A 13 7.00 -18.16 -3.01
N ILE A 14 7.63 -17.26 -2.23
CA ILE A 14 8.10 -15.96 -2.72
C ILE A 14 9.12 -16.17 -3.84
N GLU A 15 10.15 -16.98 -3.61
CA GLU A 15 11.18 -17.27 -4.60
C GLU A 15 10.57 -17.81 -5.89
N ARG A 16 9.66 -18.77 -5.77
CA ARG A 16 9.00 -19.38 -6.93
C ARG A 16 8.17 -18.36 -7.73
N ILE A 17 7.37 -17.53 -7.03
CA ILE A 17 6.55 -16.49 -7.69
C ILE A 17 7.44 -15.53 -8.49
N LEU A 18 8.53 -15.07 -7.89
CA LEU A 18 9.44 -14.10 -8.51
C LEU A 18 10.24 -14.72 -9.67
N ARG A 19 10.84 -15.89 -9.45
CA ARG A 19 11.67 -16.57 -10.46
C ARG A 19 10.88 -17.02 -11.69
N GLU A 20 9.69 -17.59 -11.46
CA GLU A 20 8.85 -18.12 -12.54
C GLU A 20 7.87 -17.08 -13.11
N ARG A 21 7.92 -15.84 -12.60
CA ARG A 21 7.03 -14.75 -13.03
C ARG A 21 5.54 -15.13 -12.93
N ILE A 22 5.14 -15.85 -11.86
CA ILE A 22 3.79 -16.37 -11.70
C ILE A 22 2.81 -15.20 -11.54
N PRO A 23 1.77 -15.08 -12.38
CA PRO A 23 0.73 -14.05 -12.21
C PRO A 23 -0.05 -14.25 -10.92
N LEU A 24 -0.49 -13.14 -10.32
CA LEU A 24 -1.23 -13.08 -9.07
C LEU A 24 -2.72 -12.85 -9.29
N LYS A 25 -3.52 -13.31 -8.35
CA LYS A 25 -4.91 -12.90 -8.14
C LYS A 25 -5.21 -12.87 -6.64
N LEU A 26 -6.26 -12.15 -6.22
CA LEU A 26 -6.79 -12.29 -4.85
C LEU A 26 -7.70 -13.51 -4.77
N SER A 27 -7.64 -14.21 -3.64
CA SER A 27 -8.65 -15.17 -3.24
C SER A 27 -9.95 -14.46 -2.84
N GLU A 28 -11.06 -15.14 -2.83
CA GLU A 28 -12.36 -14.52 -2.48
C GLU A 28 -12.42 -14.11 -1.00
N ASP A 29 -11.80 -14.88 -0.10
CA ASP A 29 -11.67 -14.53 1.31
C ASP A 29 -10.84 -13.25 1.52
N ALA A 30 -9.74 -13.09 0.79
CA ALA A 30 -8.93 -11.86 0.83
C ALA A 30 -9.73 -10.65 0.30
N LYS A 31 -10.45 -10.80 -0.81
CA LYS A 31 -11.33 -9.73 -1.33
C LYS A 31 -12.41 -9.35 -0.32
N GLN A 32 -13.03 -10.34 0.30
CA GLN A 32 -14.04 -10.11 1.32
C GLN A 32 -13.47 -9.36 2.51
N ARG A 33 -12.30 -9.77 2.99
CA ARG A 33 -11.62 -9.14 4.12
C ARG A 33 -11.25 -7.67 3.85
N ILE A 34 -10.77 -7.38 2.64
CA ILE A 34 -10.47 -6.00 2.21
C ILE A 34 -11.76 -5.15 2.20
N ARG A 35 -12.87 -5.67 1.65
CA ARG A 35 -14.16 -4.96 1.64
C ARG A 35 -14.69 -4.69 3.04
N GLU A 36 -14.55 -5.64 3.95
CA GLU A 36 -14.97 -5.49 5.35
C GLU A 36 -14.14 -4.42 6.07
N GLY A 37 -12.80 -4.46 5.91
CA GLY A 37 -11.91 -3.44 6.47
C GLY A 37 -12.24 -2.04 5.94
N ARG A 38 -12.49 -1.90 4.65
CA ARG A 38 -12.90 -0.63 4.05
C ARG A 38 -14.25 -0.17 4.58
N ARG A 39 -15.26 -1.04 4.62
CA ARG A 39 -16.59 -0.72 5.15
C ARG A 39 -16.51 -0.26 6.61
N TYR A 40 -15.72 -0.94 7.43
CA TYR A 40 -15.49 -0.52 8.81
C TYR A 40 -14.95 0.90 8.89
N LEU A 41 -13.91 1.23 8.10
CA LEU A 41 -13.34 2.56 8.06
C LEU A 41 -14.35 3.63 7.62
N ASP A 42 -15.14 3.35 6.56
CA ASP A 42 -16.16 4.27 6.06
C ASP A 42 -17.25 4.56 7.10
N LEU A 43 -17.67 3.55 7.88
CA LEU A 43 -18.61 3.71 8.98
C LEU A 43 -17.99 4.54 10.11
N LYS A 44 -16.76 4.19 10.49
CA LYS A 44 -16.02 4.89 11.55
C LYS A 44 -15.87 6.39 11.25
N LEU A 45 -15.56 6.76 10.02
CA LEU A 45 -15.42 8.16 9.60
C LEU A 45 -16.75 8.94 9.64
N LYS A 46 -17.89 8.25 9.42
CA LYS A 46 -19.22 8.86 9.51
C LYS A 46 -19.67 9.08 10.96
N GLU A 47 -19.34 8.15 11.83
CA GLU A 47 -19.79 8.16 13.24
C GLU A 47 -18.91 9.03 14.13
N HIS A 48 -17.61 9.15 13.82
CA HIS A 48 -16.61 9.83 14.65
C HIS A 48 -15.96 10.98 13.88
N LYS A 49 -16.02 12.17 14.51
CA LYS A 49 -15.35 13.38 13.99
C LYS A 49 -13.90 13.54 14.51
N GLU A 50 -13.45 12.60 15.33
CA GLU A 50 -12.13 12.65 15.93
C GLU A 50 -11.03 12.37 14.90
N PRO A 51 -9.80 12.91 15.13
CA PRO A 51 -8.66 12.61 14.29
C PRO A 51 -8.33 11.12 14.30
N ILE A 52 -8.26 10.53 13.10
CA ILE A 52 -7.77 9.17 12.89
C ILE A 52 -6.45 9.30 12.14
N TYR A 53 -5.35 8.93 12.81
CA TYR A 53 -4.00 9.09 12.27
C TYR A 53 -3.83 8.45 10.90
N GLY A 54 -3.29 9.24 9.97
CA GLY A 54 -3.02 8.81 8.59
C GLY A 54 -4.26 8.64 7.71
N ILE A 55 -5.46 8.91 8.22
CA ILE A 55 -6.73 8.83 7.48
C ILE A 55 -7.26 10.25 7.21
N ASN A 56 -7.57 11.01 8.27
CA ASN A 56 -8.06 12.38 8.18
C ASN A 56 -7.13 13.37 8.91
N THR A 57 -5.86 12.99 9.10
CA THR A 57 -4.80 13.84 9.64
C THR A 57 -3.58 13.83 8.73
N GLY A 58 -2.66 14.76 8.95
CA GLY A 58 -1.29 14.63 8.45
C GLY A 58 -0.50 13.59 9.26
N PHE A 59 0.77 13.42 8.90
CA PHE A 59 1.73 12.53 9.59
C PHE A 59 2.64 13.31 10.54
N GLY A 60 3.33 12.59 11.43
CA GLY A 60 4.31 13.15 12.36
C GLY A 60 3.70 14.23 13.25
N SER A 61 4.28 15.42 13.28
CA SER A 61 3.83 16.56 14.11
C SER A 61 2.42 17.04 13.78
N LEU A 62 1.85 16.64 12.65
CA LEU A 62 0.49 17.00 12.23
C LEU A 62 -0.57 15.95 12.62
N TYR A 63 -0.22 15.00 13.47
CA TYR A 63 -1.08 13.88 13.87
C TYR A 63 -2.43 14.31 14.48
N ASN A 64 -2.48 15.48 15.12
CA ASN A 64 -3.66 16.03 15.80
C ASN A 64 -4.41 17.09 14.98
N LYS A 65 -3.97 17.35 13.74
CA LYS A 65 -4.64 18.29 12.82
C LYS A 65 -5.63 17.54 11.96
N SER A 66 -6.92 17.61 12.33
CA SER A 66 -8.00 17.04 11.55
C SER A 66 -8.22 17.82 10.26
N ILE A 67 -8.40 17.09 9.16
CA ILE A 67 -8.68 17.63 7.83
C ILE A 67 -10.17 17.40 7.52
N ASN A 68 -10.83 18.39 6.97
CA ASN A 68 -12.22 18.28 6.57
C ASN A 68 -12.39 17.27 5.44
N GLU A 69 -13.53 16.60 5.39
CA GLU A 69 -13.86 15.59 4.37
C GLU A 69 -13.65 16.11 2.94
N LYS A 70 -14.00 17.37 2.68
CA LYS A 70 -13.83 18.02 1.37
C LYS A 70 -12.37 18.11 0.92
N ASP A 71 -11.44 18.18 1.87
CA ASP A 71 -10.01 18.39 1.63
C ASP A 71 -9.21 17.07 1.69
N LEU A 72 -9.84 15.92 2.03
CA LEU A 72 -9.16 14.64 2.13
C LEU A 72 -8.50 14.22 0.81
N GLY A 73 -9.15 14.48 -0.33
CA GLY A 73 -8.56 14.20 -1.64
C GLY A 73 -7.29 15.01 -1.90
N ALA A 74 -7.30 16.30 -1.57
CA ALA A 74 -6.13 17.17 -1.66
C ALA A 74 -5.03 16.73 -0.68
N LEU A 75 -5.39 16.33 0.53
CA LEU A 75 -4.43 15.77 1.50
C LEU A 75 -3.70 14.57 0.92
N GLN A 76 -4.40 13.60 0.34
CA GLN A 76 -3.80 12.39 -0.23
C GLN A 76 -2.83 12.73 -1.37
N VAL A 77 -3.21 13.62 -2.27
CA VAL A 77 -2.33 14.09 -3.36
C VAL A 77 -1.09 14.79 -2.80
N ASN A 78 -1.26 15.66 -1.82
CA ASN A 78 -0.15 16.40 -1.20
C ASN A 78 0.79 15.48 -0.42
N LEU A 79 0.27 14.43 0.23
CA LEU A 79 1.10 13.41 0.89
C LEU A 79 2.02 12.73 -0.13
N MET A 80 1.49 12.28 -1.25
CA MET A 80 2.31 11.68 -2.32
C MET A 80 3.38 12.65 -2.81
N LYS A 81 2.99 13.89 -3.16
CA LYS A 81 3.93 14.92 -3.64
C LYS A 81 5.03 15.27 -2.64
N SER A 82 4.71 15.33 -1.34
CA SER A 82 5.66 15.70 -0.29
C SER A 82 6.61 14.55 0.09
N HIS A 83 6.22 13.30 -0.16
CA HIS A 83 7.02 12.13 0.19
C HIS A 83 7.77 11.51 -1.00
N ALA A 84 7.40 11.85 -2.24
CA ALA A 84 8.11 11.43 -3.45
C ALA A 84 9.40 12.23 -3.64
N CYS A 85 10.36 12.02 -2.73
CA CYS A 85 11.62 12.76 -2.66
C CYS A 85 12.85 11.83 -2.75
N GLY A 86 12.68 10.67 -3.37
CA GLY A 86 13.76 9.71 -3.57
C GLY A 86 14.88 10.26 -4.45
N THR A 87 16.12 9.91 -4.13
CA THR A 87 17.34 10.34 -4.81
C THR A 87 18.37 9.20 -4.86
N GLY A 88 19.47 9.43 -5.57
CA GLY A 88 20.55 8.46 -5.71
C GLY A 88 20.24 7.39 -6.76
N ASP A 89 20.85 6.23 -6.59
CA ASP A 89 20.69 5.12 -7.51
C ASP A 89 19.30 4.49 -7.42
N GLU A 90 18.83 3.92 -8.52
CA GLU A 90 17.59 3.17 -8.54
C GLU A 90 17.73 1.85 -7.79
N VAL A 91 16.65 1.44 -7.12
CA VAL A 91 16.53 0.11 -6.52
C VAL A 91 16.38 -0.92 -7.66
N HIS A 92 17.10 -2.05 -7.54
CA HIS A 92 17.03 -3.09 -8.57
C HIS A 92 15.58 -3.55 -8.83
N PRO A 93 15.16 -3.71 -10.08
CA PRO A 93 13.77 -4.06 -10.42
C PRO A 93 13.23 -5.32 -9.72
N ASP A 94 14.05 -6.34 -9.49
CA ASP A 94 13.63 -7.54 -8.76
C ASP A 94 13.28 -7.25 -7.30
N ILE A 95 13.99 -6.30 -6.68
CA ILE A 95 13.67 -5.84 -5.32
C ILE A 95 12.36 -5.06 -5.32
N VAL A 96 12.16 -4.16 -6.31
CA VAL A 96 10.90 -3.42 -6.46
C VAL A 96 9.73 -4.39 -6.68
N ARG A 97 9.93 -5.42 -7.48
CA ARG A 97 8.93 -6.48 -7.70
C ARG A 97 8.61 -7.25 -6.41
N LEU A 98 9.62 -7.58 -5.61
CA LEU A 98 9.41 -8.18 -4.28
C LEU A 98 8.65 -7.23 -3.35
N MET A 99 9.02 -5.95 -3.31
CA MET A 99 8.30 -4.93 -2.52
C MET A 99 6.81 -4.88 -2.90
N LEU A 100 6.50 -4.90 -4.20
CA LEU A 100 5.13 -4.88 -4.70
C LEU A 100 4.37 -6.15 -4.29
N LEU A 101 4.97 -7.34 -4.40
CA LEU A 101 4.39 -8.60 -3.93
C LEU A 101 4.05 -8.56 -2.45
N LEU A 102 5.00 -8.14 -1.61
CA LEU A 102 4.81 -8.06 -0.15
C LEU A 102 3.78 -7.00 0.22
N LYS A 103 3.71 -5.88 -0.52
CA LYS A 103 2.67 -4.87 -0.34
C LYS A 103 1.29 -5.42 -0.65
N ILE A 104 1.12 -6.14 -1.74
CA ILE A 104 -0.14 -6.81 -2.11
C ILE A 104 -0.55 -7.79 -1.00
N GLN A 105 0.38 -8.64 -0.53
CA GLN A 105 0.11 -9.58 0.55
C GLN A 105 -0.30 -8.85 1.84
N GLY A 106 0.43 -7.81 2.26
CA GLY A 106 0.11 -7.05 3.46
C GLY A 106 -1.27 -6.38 3.41
N LEU A 107 -1.67 -5.87 2.24
CA LEU A 107 -2.99 -5.27 2.03
C LEU A 107 -4.11 -6.31 1.99
N SER A 108 -3.82 -7.55 1.58
CA SER A 108 -4.81 -8.65 1.49
C SER A 108 -5.43 -9.00 2.85
N TYR A 109 -4.74 -8.73 3.95
CA TYR A 109 -5.26 -8.96 5.31
C TYR A 109 -6.41 -8.03 5.71
N GLY A 110 -6.68 -6.97 4.94
CA GLY A 110 -7.81 -6.08 5.13
C GLY A 110 -7.75 -5.15 6.35
N ASN A 111 -6.58 -5.04 6.99
CA ASN A 111 -6.41 -4.24 8.23
C ASN A 111 -6.20 -2.74 7.97
N SER A 112 -5.89 -2.33 6.72
CA SER A 112 -5.53 -0.96 6.38
C SER A 112 -6.71 -0.08 5.94
N GLY A 113 -7.90 -0.65 5.72
CA GLY A 113 -9.04 0.08 5.18
C GLY A 113 -8.87 0.53 3.72
N VAL A 114 -7.93 -0.07 2.98
CA VAL A 114 -7.71 0.21 1.56
C VAL A 114 -8.91 -0.23 0.72
N GLN A 115 -9.15 0.46 -0.40
CA GLN A 115 -10.16 0.04 -1.37
C GLN A 115 -9.69 -1.21 -2.13
N LEU A 116 -10.61 -2.15 -2.40
CA LEU A 116 -10.30 -3.37 -3.16
C LEU A 116 -9.68 -3.04 -4.53
N GLN A 117 -10.23 -2.04 -5.22
CA GLN A 117 -9.73 -1.59 -6.52
C GLN A 117 -8.25 -1.19 -6.49
N THR A 118 -7.78 -0.60 -5.38
CA THR A 118 -6.36 -0.25 -5.22
C THR A 118 -5.48 -1.49 -5.21
N VAL A 119 -5.89 -2.52 -4.46
CA VAL A 119 -5.13 -3.78 -4.39
C VAL A 119 -5.15 -4.51 -5.72
N GLU A 120 -6.29 -4.55 -6.41
CA GLU A 120 -6.41 -5.12 -7.75
C GLU A 120 -5.53 -4.37 -8.77
N ARG A 121 -5.40 -3.04 -8.65
CA ARG A 121 -4.49 -2.26 -9.49
C ARG A 121 -3.02 -2.59 -9.25
N LEU A 122 -2.61 -2.81 -7.99
CA LEU A 122 -1.24 -3.27 -7.69
C LEU A 122 -0.97 -4.66 -8.29
N ILE A 123 -1.95 -5.55 -8.27
CA ILE A 123 -1.87 -6.85 -8.92
C ILE A 123 -1.74 -6.71 -10.44
N ASP A 124 -2.50 -5.81 -11.05
CA ASP A 124 -2.36 -5.51 -12.48
C ASP A 124 -0.94 -5.04 -12.83
N PHE A 125 -0.35 -4.17 -12.00
CA PHE A 125 1.03 -3.72 -12.18
C PHE A 125 2.02 -4.88 -12.08
N PHE A 126 1.87 -5.71 -11.05
CA PHE A 126 2.70 -6.90 -10.88
C PHE A 126 2.61 -7.85 -12.08
N ASN A 127 1.39 -8.16 -12.52
CA ASN A 127 1.13 -9.10 -13.59
C ASN A 127 1.58 -8.61 -14.98
N LYS A 128 1.58 -7.29 -15.19
CA LYS A 128 2.00 -6.63 -16.43
C LYS A 128 3.46 -6.19 -16.41
N ASP A 129 4.19 -6.50 -15.35
CA ASP A 129 5.59 -6.07 -15.14
C ASP A 129 5.78 -4.55 -15.21
N ILE A 130 4.76 -3.80 -14.74
CA ILE A 130 4.82 -2.36 -14.60
C ILE A 130 5.38 -2.05 -13.22
N LEU A 131 6.67 -1.75 -13.15
CA LEU A 131 7.36 -1.46 -11.89
C LEU A 131 7.60 0.04 -11.77
N PRO A 132 7.32 0.65 -10.61
CA PRO A 132 7.70 2.04 -10.35
C PRO A 132 9.23 2.15 -10.24
N VAL A 133 9.74 3.34 -10.55
CA VAL A 133 11.13 3.69 -10.24
C VAL A 133 11.21 4.06 -8.78
N VAL A 134 11.99 3.32 -8.00
CA VAL A 134 12.23 3.56 -6.57
C VAL A 134 13.70 3.86 -6.38
N TYR A 135 14.01 4.89 -5.59
CA TYR A 135 15.39 5.30 -5.31
C TYR A 135 15.88 4.79 -3.95
N GLN A 136 17.18 4.59 -3.83
CA GLN A 136 17.81 4.05 -2.62
C GLN A 136 17.92 5.05 -1.47
N GLN A 137 17.83 6.35 -1.74
CA GLN A 137 18.01 7.43 -0.78
C GLN A 137 16.77 8.36 -0.80
N GLY A 138 16.70 9.26 0.18
CA GLY A 138 15.63 10.26 0.29
C GLY A 138 14.57 9.93 1.34
N SER A 139 14.76 8.87 2.12
CA SER A 139 13.88 8.51 3.22
C SER A 139 14.63 8.46 4.54
N LEU A 140 13.97 8.90 5.61
CA LEU A 140 14.45 8.73 6.99
C LEU A 140 13.69 7.59 7.65
N GLY A 141 14.29 6.41 7.74
CA GLY A 141 13.68 5.18 8.22
C GLY A 141 13.46 5.13 9.74
N ALA A 142 12.88 6.17 10.35
CA ALA A 142 12.60 6.19 11.79
C ALA A 142 11.40 5.32 12.19
N SER A 143 10.36 5.27 11.36
CA SER A 143 9.11 4.52 11.64
C SER A 143 8.49 3.92 10.38
N GLY A 144 9.18 3.95 9.28
CA GLY A 144 8.78 3.48 7.96
C GLY A 144 9.27 4.42 6.86
N ASP A 145 9.74 3.84 5.78
CA ASP A 145 10.25 4.58 4.63
C ASP A 145 9.09 4.95 3.71
N LEU A 146 8.60 6.19 3.84
CA LEU A 146 7.44 6.66 3.07
C LEU A 146 7.81 7.02 1.63
N ALA A 147 9.05 7.47 1.36
CA ALA A 147 9.48 7.84 0.01
C ALA A 147 9.35 6.67 -0.99
N PRO A 148 9.81 5.44 -0.70
CA PRO A 148 9.63 4.31 -1.60
C PRO A 148 8.16 3.97 -1.90
N LEU A 149 7.25 4.27 -0.98
CA LEU A 149 5.82 4.04 -1.17
C LEU A 149 5.15 5.16 -1.98
N ALA A 150 5.74 6.36 -2.02
CA ALA A 150 5.24 7.49 -2.77
C ALA A 150 5.70 7.47 -4.24
N HIS A 151 6.80 6.81 -4.53
CA HIS A 151 7.29 6.55 -5.88
C HIS A 151 6.55 5.41 -6.56
#